data_23a76d69c92ae2e6280fc22e15d28342
#
_entry.id   23a76d69c92ae2e6280fc22e15d28342
#
_cell.length_a   1.000
_cell.length_b   1.000
_cell.length_c   1.000
_cell.angle_alpha   90.00
_cell.angle_beta   90.00
_cell.angle_gamma   90.00
#
_symmetry.space_group_name_H-M   'P 1'
#
loop_
_entity.id
_entity.type
_entity.pdbx_description
1 polymer ?
#
loop_
_entity_poly.entity_id
_entity_poly.type
_entity_poly.pdbx_seq_one_letter_code
_entity_poly.pdbx_strand_id
1 'polypeptide(L)'
;PRCMGVPLMLITLFGNKILPKSGEWMNTVKQTFGFVMLALPVFLLSRILPEVWEPRLWAGLATAFFIWFALQMPKSGFGYAIKIISFALAMVSVQPLQNWIWQTQTTTQSAVENKPVSQVKFKQIKNIEELDRTLAENPHSIAMLDLYADWCVACKEFEKLTFSDPKVQQQFQNILLLQVNMTKNSPENKALMERFNVMGLPTILFFDKQNNEIQGSRVTGFMDADSFSNWIEKLL
;
A
#
# COMPACT_ATOMS: atom_id res chain seq x y z
N PRO A 1 -43.52 16.55 -15.08
CA PRO A 1 -42.38 16.66 -15.98
C PRO A 1 -42.14 18.12 -16.35
N ARG A 2 -41.90 19.03 -15.38
CA ARG A 2 -41.69 20.48 -15.66
C ARG A 2 -40.45 21.06 -15.01
N CYS A 3 -39.55 20.27 -14.47
CA CYS A 3 -38.35 20.77 -13.73
C CYS A 3 -37.02 20.59 -14.48
N MET A 4 -37.01 20.04 -15.72
CA MET A 4 -35.77 19.91 -16.48
C MET A 4 -35.34 21.15 -17.29
N GLY A 5 -36.19 22.17 -17.41
CA GLY A 5 -35.88 23.39 -18.16
C GLY A 5 -35.11 24.47 -17.40
N VAL A 6 -35.15 24.44 -16.05
CA VAL A 6 -34.55 25.48 -15.20
C VAL A 6 -33.00 25.45 -15.27
N PRO A 7 -32.31 24.31 -15.18
CA PRO A 7 -30.84 24.31 -15.27
C PRO A 7 -30.35 24.71 -16.67
N LEU A 8 -31.08 24.38 -17.73
CA LEU A 8 -30.73 24.78 -19.09
C LEU A 8 -30.92 26.29 -19.30
N MET A 9 -31.98 26.92 -18.75
CA MET A 9 -32.15 28.37 -18.79
C MET A 9 -31.10 29.12 -17.96
N LEU A 10 -30.68 28.56 -16.83
CA LEU A 10 -29.60 29.15 -16.02
C LEU A 10 -28.25 29.08 -16.76
N ILE A 11 -27.96 28.01 -17.48
CA ILE A 11 -26.74 27.87 -18.28
C ILE A 11 -26.73 28.84 -19.46
N THR A 12 -27.88 29.11 -20.10
CA THR A 12 -27.96 30.06 -21.22
C THR A 12 -27.92 31.53 -20.76
N LEU A 13 -28.47 31.85 -19.60
CA LEU A 13 -28.47 33.24 -19.05
C LEU A 13 -27.11 33.60 -18.41
N PHE A 14 -26.43 32.67 -17.76
CA PHE A 14 -25.15 32.93 -17.11
C PHE A 14 -23.94 32.48 -17.94
N GLY A 15 -24.14 31.63 -18.97
CA GLY A 15 -23.06 31.06 -19.80
C GLY A 15 -22.25 32.14 -20.52
N ASN A 16 -22.88 33.25 -20.95
CA ASN A 16 -22.20 34.32 -21.67
C ASN A 16 -21.35 35.25 -20.79
N LYS A 17 -21.53 35.21 -19.45
CA LYS A 17 -20.71 35.97 -18.51
C LYS A 17 -19.66 35.13 -17.75
N ILE A 18 -19.85 33.82 -17.72
CA ILE A 18 -18.97 32.89 -17.00
C ILE A 18 -17.96 32.21 -17.95
N LEU A 19 -18.26 32.13 -19.26
CA LEU A 19 -17.24 31.64 -20.23
C LEU A 19 -16.29 32.80 -20.56
N PRO A 20 -15.04 32.75 -20.12
CA PRO A 20 -14.01 33.66 -20.58
C PRO A 20 -13.78 33.45 -22.07
N LYS A 21 -13.48 34.53 -22.81
CA LYS A 21 -13.25 34.52 -24.25
C LYS A 21 -12.41 33.32 -24.69
N SER A 22 -12.94 32.52 -25.61
CA SER A 22 -12.33 31.32 -26.20
C SER A 22 -11.00 31.64 -26.88
N GLY A 23 -9.90 31.41 -26.24
CA GLY A 23 -8.57 31.59 -26.80
C GLY A 23 -7.53 30.93 -25.92
N GLU A 24 -7.11 31.60 -24.87
CA GLU A 24 -6.01 31.12 -24.00
C GLU A 24 -6.48 30.08 -22.98
N TRP A 25 -7.71 30.19 -22.46
CA TRP A 25 -8.26 29.24 -21.49
C TRP A 25 -8.41 27.81 -22.06
N MET A 26 -8.84 27.70 -23.32
CA MET A 26 -8.99 26.40 -24.00
C MET A 26 -7.63 25.71 -24.20
N ASN A 27 -6.57 26.47 -24.40
CA ASN A 27 -5.22 25.92 -24.50
C ASN A 27 -4.73 25.40 -23.15
N THR A 28 -5.01 26.12 -22.06
CA THR A 28 -4.69 25.69 -20.69
C THR A 28 -5.45 24.41 -20.32
N VAL A 29 -6.73 24.30 -20.69
CA VAL A 29 -7.53 23.07 -20.47
C VAL A 29 -6.94 21.88 -21.22
N LYS A 30 -6.58 22.05 -22.51
CA LYS A 30 -5.94 20.97 -23.30
C LYS A 30 -4.62 20.51 -22.69
N GLN A 31 -3.81 21.43 -22.20
CA GLN A 31 -2.52 21.10 -21.59
C GLN A 31 -2.71 20.43 -20.22
N THR A 32 -3.70 20.85 -19.42
CA THR A 32 -4.05 20.18 -18.16
C THR A 32 -4.54 18.76 -18.39
N PHE A 33 -5.35 18.54 -19.43
CA PHE A 33 -5.74 17.20 -19.85
C PHE A 33 -4.53 16.33 -20.26
N GLY A 34 -3.50 16.92 -20.85
CA GLY A 34 -2.24 16.25 -21.15
C GLY A 34 -1.58 15.68 -19.89
N PHE A 35 -1.55 16.44 -18.78
CA PHE A 35 -1.01 15.95 -17.50
C PHE A 35 -1.88 14.85 -16.89
N VAL A 36 -3.21 14.95 -16.99
CA VAL A 36 -4.12 13.88 -16.55
C VAL A 36 -3.88 12.59 -17.35
N MET A 37 -3.67 12.70 -18.66
CA MET A 37 -3.32 11.55 -19.51
C MET A 37 -1.95 10.95 -19.17
N LEU A 38 -0.98 11.77 -18.71
CA LEU A 38 0.31 11.27 -18.23
C LEU A 38 0.23 10.61 -16.85
N ALA A 39 -0.75 10.96 -16.02
CA ALA A 39 -0.96 10.33 -14.73
C ALA A 39 -1.38 8.84 -14.86
N LEU A 40 -2.12 8.49 -15.93
CA LEU A 40 -2.56 7.11 -16.17
C LEU A 40 -1.39 6.12 -16.38
N PRO A 41 -0.44 6.33 -17.31
CA PRO A 41 0.72 5.44 -17.43
C PRO A 41 1.60 5.43 -16.18
N VAL A 42 1.74 6.55 -15.46
CA VAL A 42 2.46 6.59 -14.18
C VAL A 42 1.77 5.70 -13.15
N PHE A 43 0.44 5.74 -13.05
CA PHE A 43 -0.35 4.88 -12.18
C PHE A 43 -0.21 3.39 -12.55
N LEU A 44 -0.20 3.05 -13.84
CA LEU A 44 0.00 1.67 -14.29
C LEU A 44 1.43 1.20 -14.02
N LEU A 45 2.41 2.09 -14.20
CA LEU A 45 3.82 1.79 -13.97
C LEU A 45 4.12 1.59 -12.48
N SER A 46 3.44 2.32 -11.58
CA SER A 46 3.59 2.16 -10.13
C SER A 46 3.21 0.76 -9.64
N ARG A 47 2.38 0.05 -10.37
CA ARG A 47 2.00 -1.35 -10.05
C ARG A 47 3.09 -2.38 -10.37
N ILE A 48 4.01 -2.06 -11.28
CA ILE A 48 5.06 -2.97 -11.75
C ILE A 48 6.38 -2.67 -11.05
N LEU A 49 6.59 -1.40 -10.69
CA LEU A 49 7.83 -0.94 -10.04
C LEU A 49 7.82 -1.23 -8.52
N PRO A 50 9.01 -1.41 -7.91
CA PRO A 50 9.14 -1.51 -6.46
C PRO A 50 8.51 -0.30 -5.74
N GLU A 51 7.94 -0.50 -4.56
CA GLU A 51 7.25 0.54 -3.76
C GLU A 51 8.11 1.80 -3.52
N VAL A 52 9.42 1.68 -3.59
CA VAL A 52 10.38 2.79 -3.44
C VAL A 52 10.32 3.81 -4.59
N TRP A 53 9.85 3.41 -5.79
CA TRP A 53 9.78 4.26 -6.97
C TRP A 53 8.46 5.02 -7.10
N GLU A 54 7.40 4.50 -6.50
CA GLU A 54 6.05 5.09 -6.58
C GLU A 54 6.02 6.55 -6.11
N PRO A 55 6.48 6.91 -4.88
CA PRO A 55 6.43 8.30 -4.41
C PRO A 55 7.32 9.24 -5.25
N ARG A 56 8.38 8.71 -5.86
CA ARG A 56 9.30 9.50 -6.71
C ARG A 56 8.68 9.88 -8.05
N LEU A 57 7.96 8.95 -8.67
CA LEU A 57 7.25 9.20 -9.93
C LEU A 57 6.14 10.24 -9.73
N TRP A 58 5.37 10.10 -8.65
CA TRP A 58 4.32 11.06 -8.30
C TRP A 58 4.89 12.43 -7.94
N ALA A 59 5.99 12.49 -7.18
CA ALA A 59 6.68 13.74 -6.86
C ALA A 59 7.23 14.43 -8.11
N GLY A 60 7.84 13.69 -9.03
CA GLY A 60 8.33 14.22 -10.30
C GLY A 60 7.21 14.81 -11.17
N LEU A 61 6.10 14.08 -11.31
CA LEU A 61 4.94 14.54 -12.08
C LEU A 61 4.29 15.77 -11.45
N ALA A 62 4.11 15.78 -10.12
CA ALA A 62 3.56 16.92 -9.39
C ALA A 62 4.46 18.15 -9.51
N THR A 63 5.78 18.00 -9.37
CA THR A 63 6.75 19.09 -9.52
C THR A 63 6.69 19.68 -10.92
N ALA A 64 6.69 18.85 -11.97
CA ALA A 64 6.58 19.30 -13.35
C ALA A 64 5.28 20.05 -13.60
N PHE A 65 4.16 19.56 -13.06
CA PHE A 65 2.86 20.21 -13.17
C PHE A 65 2.85 21.58 -12.48
N PHE A 66 3.34 21.70 -11.25
CA PHE A 66 3.36 22.97 -10.51
C PHE A 66 4.29 24.01 -11.14
N ILE A 67 5.44 23.59 -11.67
CA ILE A 67 6.35 24.49 -12.39
C ILE A 67 5.67 24.99 -13.67
N TRP A 68 5.11 24.10 -14.48
CA TRP A 68 4.39 24.49 -15.68
C TRP A 68 3.22 25.43 -15.36
N PHE A 69 2.42 25.11 -14.34
CA PHE A 69 1.30 25.95 -13.91
C PHE A 69 1.75 27.35 -13.46
N ALA A 70 2.85 27.45 -12.71
CA ALA A 70 3.44 28.72 -12.29
C ALA A 70 3.91 29.58 -13.47
N LEU A 71 4.41 28.95 -14.55
CA LEU A 71 4.85 29.67 -15.75
C LEU A 71 3.67 30.23 -16.57
N GLN A 72 2.52 29.57 -16.53
CA GLN A 72 1.31 29.96 -17.28
C GLN A 72 0.53 31.13 -16.64
N MET A 73 0.75 31.40 -15.34
CA MET A 73 -0.02 32.42 -14.62
C MET A 73 0.33 33.85 -15.08
N PRO A 74 -0.69 34.71 -15.31
CA PRO A 74 -0.48 36.09 -15.71
C PRO A 74 0.27 36.92 -14.64
N LYS A 75 0.98 37.96 -15.06
CA LYS A 75 1.78 38.84 -14.21
C LYS A 75 0.88 39.91 -13.47
N SER A 76 -0.31 39.52 -12.97
CA SER A 76 -1.16 40.37 -12.14
C SER A 76 -0.84 40.15 -10.66
N GLY A 77 -1.16 41.11 -9.79
CA GLY A 77 -0.84 41.00 -8.35
C GLY A 77 -1.40 39.75 -7.68
N PHE A 78 -2.60 39.33 -8.04
CA PHE A 78 -3.21 38.07 -7.59
C PHE A 78 -2.50 36.83 -8.21
N GLY A 79 -2.09 36.92 -9.47
CA GLY A 79 -1.30 35.90 -10.13
C GLY A 79 0.06 35.68 -9.49
N TYR A 80 0.66 36.71 -8.89
CA TYR A 80 1.94 36.61 -8.18
C TYR A 80 1.81 35.81 -6.87
N ALA A 81 0.73 36.01 -6.12
CA ALA A 81 0.46 35.19 -4.93
C ALA A 81 0.28 33.71 -5.27
N ILE A 82 -0.45 33.41 -6.34
CA ILE A 82 -0.64 32.03 -6.82
C ILE A 82 0.69 31.43 -7.29
N LYS A 83 1.56 32.19 -7.94
CA LYS A 83 2.92 31.75 -8.32
C LYS A 83 3.75 31.34 -7.12
N ILE A 84 3.75 32.15 -6.05
CA ILE A 84 4.50 31.86 -4.83
C ILE A 84 3.97 30.59 -4.18
N ILE A 85 2.65 30.43 -4.09
CA ILE A 85 2.01 29.21 -3.55
C ILE A 85 2.36 27.98 -4.40
N SER A 86 2.27 28.11 -5.72
CA SER A 86 2.60 27.03 -6.65
C SER A 86 4.09 26.62 -6.56
N PHE A 87 4.98 27.61 -6.43
CA PHE A 87 6.41 27.35 -6.23
C PHE A 87 6.71 26.71 -4.86
N ALA A 88 6.02 27.15 -3.80
CA ALA A 88 6.12 26.53 -2.48
C ALA A 88 5.65 25.07 -2.50
N LEU A 89 4.54 24.77 -3.19
CA LEU A 89 4.05 23.40 -3.36
C LEU A 89 5.02 22.54 -4.20
N ALA A 90 5.65 23.12 -5.22
CA ALA A 90 6.69 22.41 -5.98
C ALA A 90 7.89 22.08 -5.09
N MET A 91 8.33 23.00 -4.22
CA MET A 91 9.42 22.75 -3.26
C MET A 91 9.07 21.64 -2.25
N VAL A 92 7.85 21.60 -1.76
CA VAL A 92 7.37 20.53 -0.87
C VAL A 92 7.34 19.18 -1.62
N SER A 93 6.95 19.18 -2.89
CA SER A 93 6.93 17.96 -3.71
C SER A 93 8.33 17.40 -4.01
N VAL A 94 9.37 18.20 -3.91
CA VAL A 94 10.78 17.77 -4.11
C VAL A 94 11.38 17.14 -2.84
N GLN A 95 10.77 17.34 -1.65
CA GLN A 95 11.29 16.82 -0.38
C GLN A 95 11.57 15.29 -0.39
N PRO A 96 10.70 14.42 -0.91
CA PRO A 96 10.99 13.00 -0.97
C PRO A 96 12.19 12.65 -1.87
N LEU A 97 12.49 13.48 -2.88
CA LEU A 97 13.69 13.31 -3.70
C LEU A 97 14.98 13.77 -2.96
N GLN A 98 14.90 14.86 -2.21
CA GLN A 98 16.04 15.35 -1.41
C GLN A 98 16.43 14.34 -0.33
N ASN A 99 15.48 13.78 0.38
CA ASN A 99 15.75 12.77 1.41
C ASN A 99 16.53 11.57 0.85
N TRP A 100 16.33 11.21 -0.42
CA TRP A 100 17.10 10.14 -1.05
C TRP A 100 18.55 10.52 -1.37
N ILE A 101 18.82 11.75 -1.80
CA ILE A 101 20.17 12.22 -2.16
C ILE A 101 21.04 12.40 -0.90
N TRP A 102 20.43 12.81 0.22
CA TRP A 102 21.13 13.06 1.48
C TRP A 102 21.15 11.86 2.44
N GLN A 103 20.35 10.82 2.21
CA GLN A 103 20.31 9.59 3.02
C GLN A 103 21.51 8.65 2.79
N THR A 104 22.50 9.04 1.98
CA THR A 104 23.75 8.29 1.91
C THR A 104 24.65 8.51 3.14
N GLN A 105 24.33 9.43 4.02
CA GLN A 105 25.00 9.59 5.32
C GLN A 105 24.08 10.32 6.29
N THR A 106 23.34 9.65 7.05
CA THR A 106 23.08 9.86 8.48
C THR A 106 21.83 9.11 8.88
N THR A 107 22.02 8.00 9.54
CA THR A 107 21.06 7.41 10.48
C THR A 107 20.81 8.46 11.57
N THR A 108 19.85 9.32 11.39
CA THR A 108 19.30 10.11 12.49
C THR A 108 17.79 10.20 12.30
N GLN A 109 17.14 9.41 13.13
CA GLN A 109 15.73 9.38 13.38
C GLN A 109 15.18 10.80 13.55
N SER A 110 14.25 11.20 12.68
CA SER A 110 13.22 12.15 13.08
C SER A 110 12.00 11.32 13.44
N ALA A 111 11.83 11.16 14.72
CA ALA A 111 10.71 10.51 15.34
C ALA A 111 9.41 11.25 15.01
N VAL A 112 8.67 10.74 14.02
CA VAL A 112 7.24 10.65 14.19
C VAL A 112 7.07 9.47 15.13
N GLU A 113 6.53 9.73 16.30
CA GLU A 113 6.25 8.78 17.37
C GLU A 113 5.28 7.68 16.85
N ASN A 114 5.82 6.78 16.03
CA ASN A 114 5.31 5.43 15.90
C ASN A 114 5.99 4.67 17.05
N LYS A 115 5.25 4.38 18.11
CA LYS A 115 5.57 3.31 19.04
C LYS A 115 6.24 2.19 18.25
N PRO A 116 7.39 1.65 18.69
CA PRO A 116 7.97 0.51 18.03
C PRO A 116 6.93 -0.62 18.13
N VAL A 117 6.23 -0.84 17.05
CA VAL A 117 5.53 -2.11 16.84
C VAL A 117 6.64 -3.12 16.87
N SER A 118 6.73 -3.90 17.92
CA SER A 118 7.67 -5.00 18.02
C SER A 118 7.39 -5.90 16.82
N GLN A 119 8.25 -5.83 15.81
CA GLN A 119 8.07 -6.63 14.61
C GLN A 119 8.17 -8.09 15.02
N VAL A 120 7.06 -8.78 14.91
CA VAL A 120 7.01 -10.23 15.10
C VAL A 120 7.98 -10.87 14.11
N LYS A 121 8.97 -11.60 14.62
CA LYS A 121 9.98 -12.24 13.77
C LYS A 121 9.46 -13.57 13.26
N PHE A 122 9.02 -13.60 12.02
CA PHE A 122 8.70 -14.84 11.33
C PHE A 122 9.95 -15.49 10.74
N LYS A 123 10.08 -16.80 10.90
CA LYS A 123 11.09 -17.58 10.19
C LYS A 123 10.61 -17.83 8.76
N GLN A 124 11.37 -17.33 7.79
CA GLN A 124 11.04 -17.51 6.36
C GLN A 124 11.34 -18.94 5.92
N ILE A 125 10.39 -19.55 5.24
CA ILE A 125 10.47 -20.92 4.67
C ILE A 125 10.42 -20.80 3.15
N LYS A 126 11.28 -21.55 2.47
CA LYS A 126 11.44 -21.48 1.01
C LYS A 126 10.85 -22.68 0.27
N ASN A 127 10.83 -23.84 0.90
CA ASN A 127 10.38 -25.08 0.28
C ASN A 127 9.78 -26.04 1.33
N ILE A 128 9.22 -27.14 0.84
CA ILE A 128 8.54 -28.15 1.67
C ILE A 128 9.51 -28.84 2.63
N GLU A 129 10.73 -29.17 2.16
CA GLU A 129 11.72 -29.88 2.97
C GLU A 129 12.19 -29.02 4.15
N GLU A 130 12.34 -27.72 3.93
CA GLU A 130 12.69 -26.77 4.99
C GLU A 130 11.55 -26.64 6.00
N LEU A 131 10.30 -26.63 5.52
CA LEU A 131 9.11 -26.62 6.38
C LEU A 131 9.08 -27.87 7.27
N ASP A 132 9.17 -29.05 6.67
CA ASP A 132 9.10 -30.33 7.40
C ASP A 132 10.22 -30.44 8.45
N ARG A 133 11.45 -30.06 8.10
CA ARG A 133 12.56 -30.01 9.04
C ARG A 133 12.32 -29.02 10.18
N THR A 134 11.82 -27.81 9.85
CA THR A 134 11.58 -26.78 10.86
C THR A 134 10.44 -27.16 11.80
N LEU A 135 9.40 -27.81 11.29
CA LEU A 135 8.33 -28.36 12.11
C LEU A 135 8.80 -29.49 13.02
N ALA A 136 9.68 -30.39 12.53
CA ALA A 136 10.25 -31.48 13.32
C ALA A 136 11.15 -30.98 14.47
N GLU A 137 11.83 -29.86 14.28
CA GLU A 137 12.69 -29.21 15.29
C GLU A 137 11.92 -28.26 16.21
N ASN A 138 10.58 -28.18 16.10
CA ASN A 138 9.77 -27.21 16.82
C ASN A 138 9.81 -27.45 18.34
N PRO A 139 10.29 -26.49 19.15
CA PRO A 139 10.27 -26.59 20.60
C PRO A 139 8.89 -26.27 21.20
N HIS A 140 7.99 -25.62 20.44
CA HIS A 140 6.66 -25.21 20.87
C HIS A 140 5.61 -26.29 20.60
N SER A 141 4.46 -26.16 21.24
CA SER A 141 3.33 -27.09 21.05
C SER A 141 2.64 -26.90 19.71
N ILE A 142 2.67 -25.67 19.18
CA ILE A 142 1.96 -25.27 17.97
C ILE A 142 2.93 -24.49 17.07
N ALA A 143 2.81 -24.72 15.76
CA ALA A 143 3.43 -23.88 14.75
C ALA A 143 2.35 -23.22 13.88
N MET A 144 2.59 -21.96 13.51
CA MET A 144 1.76 -21.18 12.59
C MET A 144 2.55 -20.91 11.31
N LEU A 145 1.96 -21.20 10.17
CA LEU A 145 2.51 -20.92 8.85
C LEU A 145 1.62 -19.90 8.13
N ASP A 146 2.14 -18.70 7.93
CA ASP A 146 1.50 -17.64 7.18
C ASP A 146 1.98 -17.62 5.72
N LEU A 147 1.03 -17.77 4.81
CA LEU A 147 1.24 -17.69 3.37
C LEU A 147 0.80 -16.31 2.89
N TYR A 148 1.77 -15.46 2.50
CA TYR A 148 1.51 -14.09 2.10
C TYR A 148 2.15 -13.74 0.76
N ALA A 149 1.74 -12.60 0.17
CA ALA A 149 2.40 -12.01 -0.98
C ALA A 149 2.45 -10.49 -0.87
N ASP A 150 3.47 -9.86 -1.47
CA ASP A 150 3.68 -8.41 -1.41
C ASP A 150 2.55 -7.61 -2.10
N TRP A 151 1.91 -8.21 -3.10
CA TRP A 151 0.76 -7.62 -3.79
C TRP A 151 -0.59 -7.86 -3.08
N CYS A 152 -0.62 -8.67 -2.03
CA CYS A 152 -1.83 -9.05 -1.29
C CYS A 152 -2.19 -7.97 -0.27
N VAL A 153 -3.22 -7.18 -0.54
CA VAL A 153 -3.69 -6.10 0.35
C VAL A 153 -4.14 -6.64 1.70
N ALA A 154 -4.95 -7.70 1.71
CA ALA A 154 -5.44 -8.32 2.94
C ALA A 154 -4.31 -8.91 3.80
N CYS A 155 -3.19 -9.38 3.19
CA CYS A 155 -2.02 -9.82 3.93
C CYS A 155 -1.34 -8.65 4.66
N LYS A 156 -1.22 -7.51 4.01
CA LYS A 156 -0.67 -6.28 4.62
C LYS A 156 -1.57 -5.73 5.73
N GLU A 157 -2.89 -5.84 5.57
CA GLU A 157 -3.85 -5.48 6.62
C GLU A 157 -3.70 -6.41 7.82
N PHE A 158 -3.54 -7.71 7.59
CA PHE A 158 -3.31 -8.70 8.64
C PHE A 158 -2.05 -8.37 9.45
N GLU A 159 -0.94 -8.07 8.78
CA GLU A 159 0.32 -7.68 9.42
C GLU A 159 0.17 -6.41 10.25
N LYS A 160 -0.49 -5.38 9.71
CA LYS A 160 -0.60 -4.06 10.35
C LYS A 160 -1.66 -3.99 11.45
N LEU A 161 -2.77 -4.70 11.33
CA LEU A 161 -3.92 -4.54 12.23
C LEU A 161 -4.04 -5.71 13.21
N THR A 162 -3.67 -6.92 12.80
CA THR A 162 -3.84 -8.12 13.62
C THR A 162 -2.54 -8.56 14.28
N PHE A 163 -1.46 -8.76 13.50
CA PHE A 163 -0.18 -9.24 14.06
C PHE A 163 0.53 -8.18 14.90
N SER A 164 0.22 -6.90 14.70
CA SER A 164 0.76 -5.81 15.53
C SER A 164 0.04 -5.61 16.86
N ASP A 165 -1.12 -6.24 17.07
CA ASP A 165 -1.87 -6.11 18.30
C ASP A 165 -1.13 -6.74 19.48
N PRO A 166 -1.01 -6.06 20.64
CA PRO A 166 -0.30 -6.55 21.82
C PRO A 166 -0.81 -7.89 22.35
N LYS A 167 -2.11 -8.16 22.28
CA LYS A 167 -2.71 -9.43 22.73
C LYS A 167 -2.23 -10.58 21.86
N VAL A 168 -2.27 -10.39 20.53
CA VAL A 168 -1.81 -11.39 19.54
C VAL A 168 -0.31 -11.63 19.69
N GLN A 169 0.48 -10.57 19.85
CA GLN A 169 1.94 -10.68 20.06
C GLN A 169 2.29 -11.45 21.34
N GLN A 170 1.52 -11.33 22.41
CA GLN A 170 1.73 -12.09 23.63
C GLN A 170 1.51 -13.59 23.39
N GLN A 171 0.49 -13.96 22.63
CA GLN A 171 0.21 -15.35 22.28
C GLN A 171 1.27 -15.95 21.37
N PHE A 172 1.84 -15.15 20.47
CA PHE A 172 2.89 -15.53 19.53
C PHE A 172 4.19 -15.98 20.23
N GLN A 173 4.42 -15.61 21.48
CA GLN A 173 5.59 -16.06 22.25
C GLN A 173 5.61 -17.58 22.47
N ASN A 174 4.46 -18.23 22.41
CA ASN A 174 4.30 -19.67 22.65
C ASN A 174 4.12 -20.47 21.35
N ILE A 175 4.24 -19.83 20.19
CA ILE A 175 3.98 -20.41 18.87
C ILE A 175 5.23 -20.26 17.99
N LEU A 176 5.59 -21.30 17.29
CA LEU A 176 6.60 -21.18 16.23
C LEU A 176 6.00 -20.47 15.01
N LEU A 177 6.52 -19.28 14.72
CA LEU A 177 6.01 -18.44 13.62
C LEU A 177 6.80 -18.66 12.35
N LEU A 178 6.15 -19.20 11.34
CA LEU A 178 6.70 -19.48 10.02
C LEU A 178 5.97 -18.63 8.97
N GLN A 179 6.69 -18.25 7.93
CA GLN A 179 6.13 -17.46 6.85
C GLN A 179 6.70 -17.86 5.49
N VAL A 180 5.85 -17.91 4.47
CA VAL A 180 6.25 -18.16 3.08
C VAL A 180 5.84 -17.02 2.20
N ASN A 181 6.80 -16.45 1.46
CA ASN A 181 6.54 -15.41 0.48
C ASN A 181 6.11 -16.02 -0.86
N MET A 182 4.84 -15.85 -1.19
CA MET A 182 4.20 -16.33 -2.41
C MET A 182 4.20 -15.29 -3.55
N THR A 183 4.92 -14.16 -3.39
CA THR A 183 4.95 -13.07 -4.39
C THR A 183 5.41 -13.55 -5.75
N LYS A 184 6.41 -14.43 -5.77
CA LYS A 184 6.89 -15.09 -6.99
C LYS A 184 6.18 -16.43 -7.13
N ASN A 185 5.58 -16.66 -8.29
CA ASN A 185 4.92 -17.92 -8.60
C ASN A 185 5.97 -19.01 -8.98
N SER A 186 6.85 -19.36 -8.03
CA SER A 186 7.90 -20.35 -8.23
C SER A 186 7.34 -21.79 -8.17
N PRO A 187 8.06 -22.80 -8.71
CA PRO A 187 7.67 -24.19 -8.60
C PRO A 187 7.49 -24.64 -7.15
N GLU A 188 8.38 -24.18 -6.24
CA GLU A 188 8.35 -24.50 -4.81
C GLU A 188 7.08 -23.94 -4.15
N ASN A 189 6.71 -22.70 -4.50
CA ASN A 189 5.49 -22.07 -4.01
C ASN A 189 4.24 -22.80 -4.48
N LYS A 190 4.23 -23.24 -5.75
CA LYS A 190 3.12 -24.06 -6.28
C LYS A 190 3.00 -25.39 -5.54
N ALA A 191 4.11 -26.07 -5.31
CA ALA A 191 4.12 -27.34 -4.58
C ALA A 191 3.58 -27.19 -3.14
N LEU A 192 3.91 -26.08 -2.46
CA LEU A 192 3.33 -25.74 -1.13
C LEU A 192 1.83 -25.51 -1.21
N MET A 193 1.35 -24.73 -2.20
CA MET A 193 -0.08 -24.50 -2.38
C MET A 193 -0.86 -25.79 -2.66
N GLU A 194 -0.31 -26.66 -3.50
CA GLU A 194 -0.90 -27.96 -3.85
C GLU A 194 -0.92 -28.89 -2.63
N ARG A 195 0.19 -29.01 -1.90
CA ARG A 195 0.29 -29.86 -0.69
C ARG A 195 -0.78 -29.53 0.34
N PHE A 196 -1.00 -28.24 0.59
CA PHE A 196 -1.95 -27.76 1.60
C PHE A 196 -3.32 -27.37 1.01
N ASN A 197 -3.53 -27.61 -0.27
CA ASN A 197 -4.76 -27.25 -0.99
C ASN A 197 -5.18 -25.77 -0.72
N VAL A 198 -4.21 -24.83 -0.88
CA VAL A 198 -4.41 -23.41 -0.66
C VAL A 198 -4.97 -22.78 -1.92
N MET A 199 -6.16 -22.18 -1.83
CA MET A 199 -6.84 -21.56 -2.96
C MET A 199 -6.57 -20.07 -3.12
N GLY A 200 -6.10 -19.40 -2.06
CA GLY A 200 -5.90 -17.94 -2.07
C GLY A 200 -5.11 -17.43 -0.88
N LEU A 201 -4.81 -16.13 -0.89
CA LEU A 201 -4.04 -15.44 0.14
C LEU A 201 -4.87 -14.31 0.78
N PRO A 202 -4.67 -14.01 2.07
CA PRO A 202 -3.82 -14.71 3.03
C PRO A 202 -4.41 -16.07 3.43
N THR A 203 -3.55 -17.03 3.72
CA THR A 203 -3.94 -18.28 4.35
C THR A 203 -2.98 -18.60 5.48
N ILE A 204 -3.51 -18.85 6.66
CA ILE A 204 -2.75 -19.21 7.85
C ILE A 204 -3.10 -20.64 8.24
N LEU A 205 -2.07 -21.48 8.40
CA LEU A 205 -2.17 -22.88 8.78
C LEU A 205 -1.56 -23.05 10.17
N PHE A 206 -2.17 -23.94 10.98
CA PHE A 206 -1.64 -24.29 12.28
C PHE A 206 -1.30 -25.78 12.32
N PHE A 207 -0.16 -26.10 12.91
CA PHE A 207 0.36 -27.47 13.03
C PHE A 207 0.53 -27.86 14.48
N ASP A 208 0.24 -29.13 14.77
CA ASP A 208 0.45 -29.74 16.07
C ASP A 208 1.92 -30.22 16.26
N LYS A 209 2.22 -30.80 17.42
CA LYS A 209 3.53 -31.41 17.72
C LYS A 209 3.92 -32.58 16.79
N GLN A 210 2.96 -33.19 16.17
CA GLN A 210 3.14 -34.30 15.25
C GLN A 210 3.34 -33.83 13.81
N ASN A 211 3.44 -32.50 13.60
CA ASN A 211 3.58 -31.85 12.29
C ASN A 211 2.36 -32.03 11.38
N ASN A 212 1.19 -32.36 11.94
CA ASN A 212 -0.06 -32.42 11.19
C ASN A 212 -0.78 -31.07 11.27
N GLU A 213 -1.43 -30.70 10.16
CA GLU A 213 -2.33 -29.53 10.18
C GLU A 213 -3.50 -29.82 11.13
N ILE A 214 -3.74 -28.89 12.05
CA ILE A 214 -4.88 -28.96 12.98
C ILE A 214 -6.16 -28.75 12.19
N GLN A 215 -7.01 -29.76 12.15
CA GLN A 215 -8.27 -29.75 11.39
C GLN A 215 -9.18 -28.60 11.86
N GLY A 216 -9.66 -27.82 10.90
CA GLY A 216 -10.56 -26.71 11.17
C GLY A 216 -9.92 -25.45 11.81
N SER A 217 -8.58 -25.43 11.94
CA SER A 217 -7.87 -24.26 12.48
C SER A 217 -7.45 -23.24 11.42
N ARG A 218 -7.60 -23.58 10.15
CA ARG A 218 -7.17 -22.75 9.03
C ARG A 218 -7.90 -21.41 8.99
N VAL A 219 -7.17 -20.32 8.84
CA VAL A 219 -7.71 -18.99 8.63
C VAL A 219 -7.47 -18.57 7.18
N THR A 220 -8.53 -18.19 6.48
CA THR A 220 -8.47 -17.71 5.09
C THR A 220 -9.09 -16.32 5.01
N GLY A 221 -8.38 -15.39 4.35
CA GLY A 221 -8.79 -13.99 4.31
C GLY A 221 -8.46 -13.23 5.58
N PHE A 222 -8.86 -11.95 5.63
CA PHE A 222 -8.57 -11.07 6.77
C PHE A 222 -9.42 -11.45 7.99
N MET A 223 -8.80 -11.40 9.17
CA MET A 223 -9.45 -11.55 10.47
C MET A 223 -8.90 -10.46 11.41
N ASP A 224 -9.78 -9.78 12.13
CA ASP A 224 -9.41 -8.75 13.10
C ASP A 224 -8.69 -9.32 14.32
N ALA A 225 -8.00 -8.46 15.09
CA ALA A 225 -7.13 -8.87 16.19
C ALA A 225 -7.87 -9.60 17.32
N ASP A 226 -9.06 -9.16 17.68
CA ASP A 226 -9.82 -9.79 18.78
C ASP A 226 -10.32 -11.18 18.35
N SER A 227 -10.84 -11.31 17.15
CA SER A 227 -11.29 -12.60 16.58
C SER A 227 -10.11 -13.57 16.42
N PHE A 228 -8.96 -13.09 15.96
CA PHE A 228 -7.76 -13.90 15.77
C PHE A 228 -7.14 -14.32 17.10
N SER A 229 -7.11 -13.43 18.11
CA SER A 229 -6.67 -13.76 19.45
C SER A 229 -7.52 -14.87 20.07
N ASN A 230 -8.86 -14.73 19.99
CA ASN A 230 -9.78 -15.76 20.48
C ASN A 230 -9.65 -17.09 19.71
N TRP A 231 -9.26 -17.02 18.44
CA TRP A 231 -8.99 -18.18 17.60
C TRP A 231 -7.76 -18.94 18.06
N ILE A 232 -6.66 -18.23 18.28
CA ILE A 232 -5.42 -18.81 18.81
C ILE A 232 -5.63 -19.41 20.20
N GLU A 233 -6.36 -18.72 21.09
CA GLU A 233 -6.62 -19.20 22.46
C GLU A 233 -7.33 -20.56 22.48
N LYS A 234 -8.17 -20.86 21.50
CA LYS A 234 -8.82 -22.16 21.36
C LYS A 234 -7.87 -23.28 20.91
N LEU A 235 -6.74 -22.92 20.31
CA LEU A 235 -5.74 -23.87 19.81
C LEU A 235 -4.64 -24.15 20.83
N LEU A 236 -4.38 -23.21 21.74
CA LEU A 236 -3.38 -23.32 22.84
C LEU A 236 -3.94 -24.13 24.01
#